data_bba891ce4a2c0167b834428ffb722f84
#
_entry.id   bba891ce4a2c0167b834428ffb722f84
#
_cell.length_a   1.000
_cell.length_b   1.000
_cell.length_c   1.000
_cell.angle_alpha   90.00
_cell.angle_beta   90.00
_cell.angle_gamma   90.00
#
_symmetry.space_group_name_H-M   'P 1'
#
loop_
_entity.id
_entity.type
_entity.pdbx_description
1 polymer ?
#
loop_
_entity_poly.entity_id
_entity_poly.type
_entity_poly.pdbx_seq_one_letter_code
_entity_poly.pdbx_strand_id
1 'polypeptide(L)'
;MHLKKYYFINKFDPYHIKKLNKNISIIYRNYNSIINVSLLIKIKNFCRKNRRKFYLSNNVKLALKLNLDGVYLPSFNKSLKHINYQIKKDFLIIGSAHNLLEIRIKEKQKISHIFISSIFKKEKNYLGFYKFNNLSKMTKKKIIALGGINNNNIRKINMLNISGFAAIDYFNKLK
;
A
#
# COMPACT_ATOMS: atom_id res chain seq x y z
N MET A 1 -5.00 -8.04 17.74
CA MET A 1 -5.11 -6.88 16.80
C MET A 1 -5.22 -7.42 15.36
N HIS A 2 -6.22 -6.99 14.59
CA HIS A 2 -6.41 -7.52 13.24
C HIS A 2 -5.53 -6.75 12.26
N LEU A 3 -4.49 -7.39 11.68
CA LEU A 3 -3.56 -6.76 10.75
C LEU A 3 -4.25 -6.38 9.44
N LYS A 4 -4.09 -5.14 9.00
CA LYS A 4 -4.53 -4.68 7.67
C LYS A 4 -3.71 -5.37 6.59
N LYS A 5 -4.36 -5.79 5.52
CA LYS A 5 -3.73 -6.51 4.41
C LYS A 5 -3.89 -5.72 3.12
N TYR A 6 -2.79 -5.57 2.38
CA TYR A 6 -2.76 -4.84 1.11
C TYR A 6 -2.14 -5.70 0.02
N TYR A 7 -2.80 -5.76 -1.12
CA TYR A 7 -2.33 -6.49 -2.28
C TYR A 7 -2.04 -5.52 -3.44
N PHE A 8 -0.79 -5.51 -3.90
CA PHE A 8 -0.39 -4.76 -5.08
C PHE A 8 -0.68 -5.55 -6.34
N ILE A 9 -1.39 -4.92 -7.27
CA ILE A 9 -1.67 -5.47 -8.59
C ILE A 9 -1.20 -4.50 -9.68
N ASN A 10 -0.70 -5.03 -10.79
CA ASN A 10 -0.39 -4.30 -12.02
C ASN A 10 -1.31 -4.69 -13.18
N LYS A 11 -1.97 -5.84 -13.06
CA LYS A 11 -3.02 -6.34 -13.96
C LYS A 11 -4.27 -6.66 -13.14
N PHE A 12 -5.42 -6.54 -13.77
CA PHE A 12 -6.69 -6.82 -13.11
C PHE A 12 -7.15 -8.24 -13.42
N ASP A 13 -7.11 -9.11 -12.43
CA ASP A 13 -7.66 -10.47 -12.46
C ASP A 13 -8.80 -10.57 -11.42
N PRO A 14 -10.05 -10.42 -11.83
CA PRO A 14 -11.19 -10.47 -10.92
C PRO A 14 -11.40 -11.86 -10.33
N TYR A 15 -11.06 -12.94 -11.04
CA TYR A 15 -11.23 -14.31 -10.56
C TYR A 15 -10.29 -14.59 -9.38
N HIS A 16 -9.02 -14.26 -9.56
CA HIS A 16 -8.04 -14.40 -8.49
C HIS A 16 -8.40 -13.53 -7.26
N ILE A 17 -8.69 -12.24 -7.47
CA ILE A 17 -9.02 -11.33 -6.37
C ILE A 17 -10.28 -11.78 -5.63
N LYS A 18 -11.28 -12.35 -6.32
CA LYS A 18 -12.53 -12.84 -5.69
C LYS A 18 -12.27 -13.99 -4.71
N LYS A 19 -11.31 -14.86 -4.98
CA LYS A 19 -10.92 -15.97 -4.07
C LYS A 19 -10.25 -15.49 -2.79
N LEU A 20 -9.59 -14.33 -2.80
CA LEU A 20 -8.92 -13.78 -1.64
C LEU A 20 -9.92 -13.30 -0.58
N ASN A 21 -9.50 -13.29 0.69
CA ASN A 21 -10.32 -12.77 1.80
C ASN A 21 -10.76 -11.32 1.53
N LYS A 22 -12.03 -11.00 1.83
CA LYS A 22 -12.65 -9.68 1.55
C LYS A 22 -11.97 -8.51 2.27
N ASN A 23 -11.28 -8.74 3.38
CA ASN A 23 -10.58 -7.68 4.14
C ASN A 23 -9.24 -7.23 3.51
N ILE A 24 -8.86 -7.77 2.36
CA ILE A 24 -7.66 -7.38 1.62
C ILE A 24 -7.96 -6.15 0.76
N SER A 25 -7.25 -5.07 1.02
CA SER A 25 -7.30 -3.84 0.22
C SER A 25 -6.45 -3.98 -1.05
N ILE A 26 -6.91 -3.42 -2.16
CA ILE A 26 -6.24 -3.50 -3.45
C ILE A 26 -5.52 -2.19 -3.73
N ILE A 27 -4.24 -2.27 -4.15
CA ILE A 27 -3.45 -1.14 -4.63
C ILE A 27 -3.10 -1.40 -6.09
N TYR A 28 -3.67 -0.63 -7.01
CA TYR A 28 -3.29 -0.71 -8.43
C TYR A 28 -2.06 0.13 -8.68
N ARG A 29 -0.99 -0.53 -9.12
CA ARG A 29 0.33 0.06 -9.36
C ARG A 29 0.86 -0.35 -10.73
N ASN A 30 0.69 0.51 -11.70
CA ASN A 30 1.29 0.36 -13.03
C ASN A 30 1.91 1.70 -13.46
N TYR A 31 3.23 1.76 -13.48
CA TYR A 31 3.99 2.98 -13.85
C TYR A 31 4.43 2.98 -15.33
N ASN A 32 4.34 1.83 -16.00
CA ASN A 32 4.91 1.61 -17.33
C ASN A 32 3.88 1.79 -18.45
N SER A 33 2.64 2.13 -18.13
CA SER A 33 1.58 2.28 -19.12
C SER A 33 0.78 3.56 -18.92
N ILE A 34 0.18 4.03 -20.00
CA ILE A 34 -0.82 5.11 -19.97
C ILE A 34 -1.98 4.68 -19.06
N ILE A 35 -2.43 5.60 -18.22
CA ILE A 35 -3.52 5.32 -17.27
C ILE A 35 -4.81 5.07 -18.06
N ASN A 36 -5.31 3.85 -18.00
CA ASN A 36 -6.60 3.48 -18.57
C ASN A 36 -7.71 3.73 -17.54
N VAL A 37 -8.46 4.82 -17.72
CA VAL A 37 -9.53 5.23 -16.80
C VAL A 37 -10.69 4.23 -16.78
N SER A 38 -11.06 3.63 -17.91
CA SER A 38 -12.12 2.63 -17.97
C SER A 38 -11.76 1.36 -17.18
N LEU A 39 -10.50 0.94 -17.21
CA LEU A 39 -9.99 -0.14 -16.37
C LEU A 39 -10.09 0.23 -14.87
N LEU A 40 -9.71 1.45 -14.49
CA LEU A 40 -9.81 1.88 -13.09
C LEU A 40 -11.27 1.88 -12.59
N ILE A 41 -12.21 2.28 -13.44
CA ILE A 41 -13.64 2.23 -13.13
C ILE A 41 -14.10 0.77 -12.95
N LYS A 42 -13.67 -0.16 -13.81
CA LYS A 42 -13.95 -1.60 -13.66
C LYS A 42 -13.43 -2.14 -12.33
N ILE A 43 -12.16 -1.84 -11.97
CA ILE A 43 -11.56 -2.26 -10.69
C ILE A 43 -12.34 -1.66 -9.52
N LYS A 44 -12.65 -0.36 -9.55
CA LYS A 44 -13.44 0.33 -8.52
C LYS A 44 -14.78 -0.36 -8.28
N ASN A 45 -15.55 -0.60 -9.35
CA ASN A 45 -16.87 -1.21 -9.26
C ASN A 45 -16.80 -2.64 -8.71
N PHE A 46 -15.81 -3.41 -9.16
CA PHE A 46 -15.52 -4.73 -8.63
C PHE A 46 -15.19 -4.68 -7.13
N CYS A 47 -14.30 -3.78 -6.70
CA CYS A 47 -13.91 -3.63 -5.30
C CYS A 47 -15.11 -3.23 -4.43
N ARG A 48 -15.94 -2.30 -4.87
CA ARG A 48 -17.16 -1.88 -4.17
C ARG A 48 -18.16 -3.05 -4.01
N LYS A 49 -18.43 -3.77 -5.09
CA LYS A 49 -19.32 -4.97 -5.05
C LYS A 49 -18.82 -6.02 -4.06
N ASN A 50 -17.51 -6.16 -3.90
CA ASN A 50 -16.87 -7.13 -3.01
C ASN A 50 -16.47 -6.54 -1.65
N ARG A 51 -16.93 -5.32 -1.29
CA ARG A 51 -16.61 -4.63 -0.02
C ARG A 51 -15.11 -4.50 0.26
N ARG A 52 -14.30 -4.26 -0.81
CA ARG A 52 -12.85 -4.06 -0.73
C ARG A 52 -12.50 -2.60 -0.88
N LYS A 53 -11.47 -2.14 -0.16
CA LYS A 53 -10.89 -0.82 -0.37
C LYS A 53 -9.98 -0.83 -1.61
N PHE A 54 -10.04 0.25 -2.40
CA PHE A 54 -9.27 0.41 -3.62
C PHE A 54 -8.45 1.69 -3.61
N TYR A 55 -7.14 1.55 -3.82
CA TYR A 55 -6.17 2.64 -3.85
C TYR A 55 -5.49 2.71 -5.21
N LEU A 56 -5.37 3.92 -5.76
CA LEU A 56 -4.61 4.18 -6.98
C LEU A 56 -3.19 4.64 -6.64
N SER A 57 -2.18 4.09 -7.32
CA SER A 57 -0.82 4.53 -7.11
C SER A 57 -0.52 5.85 -7.83
N ASN A 58 0.14 6.76 -7.10
CA ASN A 58 0.82 7.97 -7.58
C ASN A 58 -0.04 9.01 -8.34
N ASN A 59 -1.37 8.96 -8.25
CA ASN A 59 -2.23 9.95 -8.89
C ASN A 59 -3.39 10.37 -7.99
N VAL A 60 -3.13 11.35 -7.11
CA VAL A 60 -4.11 11.85 -6.14
C VAL A 60 -5.33 12.47 -6.84
N LYS A 61 -5.08 13.32 -7.86
CA LYS A 61 -6.14 14.04 -8.57
C LYS A 61 -7.15 13.09 -9.21
N LEU A 62 -6.64 12.05 -9.88
CA LEU A 62 -7.49 11.04 -10.50
C LEU A 62 -8.21 10.15 -9.46
N ALA A 63 -7.53 9.78 -8.38
CA ALA A 63 -8.14 9.00 -7.29
C ALA A 63 -9.32 9.76 -6.66
N LEU A 64 -9.20 11.08 -6.45
CA LEU A 64 -10.28 11.94 -5.99
C LEU A 64 -11.41 12.05 -7.02
N LYS A 65 -11.07 12.34 -8.29
CA LYS A 65 -12.04 12.44 -9.41
C LYS A 65 -12.87 11.16 -9.55
N LEU A 66 -12.23 10.01 -9.43
CA LEU A 66 -12.91 8.71 -9.50
C LEU A 66 -13.59 8.29 -8.19
N ASN A 67 -13.52 9.11 -7.14
CA ASN A 67 -14.07 8.80 -5.82
C ASN A 67 -13.64 7.41 -5.31
N LEU A 68 -12.31 7.18 -5.30
CA LEU A 68 -11.69 5.96 -4.75
C LEU A 68 -11.58 6.05 -3.22
N ASP A 69 -11.19 4.95 -2.57
CA ASP A 69 -10.97 4.92 -1.11
C ASP A 69 -9.68 5.61 -0.69
N GLY A 70 -8.77 5.87 -1.64
CA GLY A 70 -7.53 6.58 -1.35
C GLY A 70 -6.49 6.47 -2.45
N VAL A 71 -5.29 6.89 -2.09
CA VAL A 71 -4.12 6.92 -2.98
C VAL A 71 -2.89 6.35 -2.27
N TYR A 72 -2.05 5.66 -3.03
CA TYR A 72 -0.74 5.22 -2.59
C TYR A 72 0.36 6.09 -3.21
N LEU A 73 1.17 6.76 -2.38
CA LEU A 73 2.30 7.60 -2.80
C LEU A 73 3.62 6.82 -2.63
N PRO A 74 4.28 6.41 -3.74
CA PRO A 74 5.54 5.70 -3.67
C PRO A 74 6.66 6.56 -3.03
N SER A 75 7.75 5.92 -2.63
CA SER A 75 8.88 6.58 -1.95
C SER A 75 9.49 7.72 -2.76
N PHE A 76 9.57 7.55 -4.09
CA PHE A 76 10.10 8.57 -5.00
C PHE A 76 9.21 9.81 -5.15
N ASN A 77 7.90 9.72 -4.83
CA ASN A 77 7.02 10.89 -4.87
C ASN A 77 7.27 11.77 -3.64
N LYS A 78 7.81 12.96 -3.86
CA LYS A 78 8.09 13.98 -2.83
C LYS A 78 7.13 15.17 -2.90
N SER A 79 6.17 15.17 -3.83
CA SER A 79 5.24 16.30 -4.05
C SER A 79 4.31 16.52 -2.86
N LEU A 80 4.13 17.78 -2.49
CA LEU A 80 3.20 18.24 -1.45
C LEU A 80 1.91 18.85 -2.03
N LYS A 81 1.74 18.87 -3.35
CA LYS A 81 0.61 19.55 -4.04
C LYS A 81 -0.76 19.07 -3.54
N HIS A 82 -0.87 17.81 -3.13
CA HIS A 82 -2.14 17.24 -2.67
C HIS A 82 -2.59 17.76 -1.29
N ILE A 83 -1.73 18.43 -0.53
CA ILE A 83 -2.09 19.00 0.78
C ILE A 83 -3.16 20.09 0.63
N ASN A 84 -3.17 20.78 -0.50
CA ASN A 84 -4.11 21.85 -0.82
C ASN A 84 -5.43 21.33 -1.44
N TYR A 85 -5.59 20.01 -1.61
CA TYR A 85 -6.83 19.47 -2.16
C TYR A 85 -7.86 19.26 -1.05
N GLN A 86 -9.13 19.51 -1.38
CA GLN A 86 -10.24 19.13 -0.51
C GLN A 86 -10.36 17.59 -0.52
N ILE A 87 -9.99 17.00 0.60
CA ILE A 87 -9.95 15.54 0.77
C ILE A 87 -11.07 15.12 1.70
N LYS A 88 -11.90 14.16 1.27
CA LYS A 88 -12.96 13.59 2.09
C LYS A 88 -12.37 12.88 3.31
N LYS A 89 -13.08 12.91 4.45
CA LYS A 89 -12.66 12.30 5.72
C LYS A 89 -12.22 10.84 5.60
N ASP A 90 -12.90 10.07 4.75
CA ASP A 90 -12.63 8.63 4.58
C ASP A 90 -11.63 8.31 3.47
N PHE A 91 -11.11 9.32 2.77
CA PHE A 91 -10.08 9.13 1.74
C PHE A 91 -8.71 9.02 2.40
N LEU A 92 -8.06 7.87 2.25
CA LEU A 92 -6.77 7.62 2.88
C LEU A 92 -5.61 7.89 1.91
N ILE A 93 -4.65 8.69 2.38
CA ILE A 93 -3.35 8.81 1.72
C ILE A 93 -2.40 7.86 2.43
N ILE A 94 -1.90 6.89 1.71
CA ILE A 94 -0.93 5.91 2.17
C ILE A 94 0.33 6.00 1.29
N GLY A 95 1.48 5.53 1.77
CA GLY A 95 2.70 5.63 0.95
C GLY A 95 3.86 4.82 1.49
N SER A 96 4.97 4.75 0.75
CA SER A 96 6.14 3.95 1.12
C SER A 96 7.38 4.79 1.43
N ALA A 97 8.25 4.20 2.24
CA ALA A 97 9.57 4.73 2.59
C ALA A 97 10.56 3.58 2.82
N HIS A 98 11.87 3.85 2.57
CA HIS A 98 12.95 2.89 2.75
C HIS A 98 13.96 3.34 3.81
N ASN A 99 13.91 4.61 4.21
CA ASN A 99 14.82 5.23 5.17
C ASN A 99 14.14 6.37 5.94
N LEU A 100 14.83 6.91 6.92
CA LEU A 100 14.30 7.96 7.78
C LEU A 100 13.95 9.25 7.01
N LEU A 101 14.78 9.65 6.05
CA LEU A 101 14.52 10.86 5.25
C LEU A 101 13.19 10.73 4.48
N GLU A 102 12.96 9.58 3.85
CA GLU A 102 11.70 9.32 3.15
C GLU A 102 10.51 9.27 4.11
N ILE A 103 10.67 8.71 5.33
CA ILE A 103 9.63 8.77 6.37
C ILE A 103 9.28 10.22 6.69
N ARG A 104 10.25 11.12 6.88
CA ARG A 104 9.99 12.54 7.16
C ARG A 104 9.25 13.23 6.01
N ILE A 105 9.58 12.87 4.76
CA ILE A 105 8.82 13.35 3.59
C ILE A 105 7.37 12.86 3.65
N LYS A 106 7.15 11.57 3.97
CA LYS A 106 5.81 11.00 4.09
C LYS A 106 4.99 11.64 5.23
N GLU A 107 5.63 11.99 6.33
CA GLU A 107 4.99 12.74 7.42
C GLU A 107 4.55 14.14 6.97
N LYS A 108 5.42 14.88 6.25
CA LYS A 108 5.07 16.18 5.64
C LYS A 108 3.93 16.04 4.63
N GLN A 109 3.86 14.93 3.89
CA GLN A 109 2.75 14.59 2.98
C GLN A 109 1.45 14.21 3.71
N LYS A 110 1.39 14.27 5.06
CA LYS A 110 0.24 13.91 5.90
C LYS A 110 -0.29 12.50 5.65
N ILE A 111 0.61 11.56 5.32
CA ILE A 111 0.27 10.15 5.07
C ILE A 111 -0.22 9.48 6.36
N SER A 112 -1.27 8.67 6.26
CA SER A 112 -1.87 7.94 7.39
C SER A 112 -1.13 6.64 7.73
N HIS A 113 -0.66 5.91 6.71
CA HIS A 113 0.04 4.63 6.86
C HIS A 113 1.30 4.62 6.01
N ILE A 114 2.46 4.32 6.61
CA ILE A 114 3.74 4.24 5.91
C ILE A 114 4.11 2.78 5.69
N PHE A 115 4.32 2.41 4.43
CA PHE A 115 4.80 1.10 4.01
C PHE A 115 6.33 1.13 4.04
N ILE A 116 6.92 0.48 5.03
CA ILE A 116 8.39 0.39 5.12
C ILE A 116 8.84 -0.86 4.38
N SER A 117 9.82 -0.72 3.50
CA SER A 117 10.40 -1.80 2.69
C SER A 117 11.91 -1.64 2.49
N SER A 118 12.63 -2.72 2.22
CA SER A 118 12.17 -4.11 2.07
C SER A 118 12.53 -4.91 3.32
N ILE A 119 11.54 -5.58 3.93
CA ILE A 119 11.80 -6.32 5.19
C ILE A 119 12.51 -7.67 4.95
N PHE A 120 12.11 -8.46 3.93
CA PHE A 120 12.63 -9.82 3.69
C PHE A 120 13.26 -10.00 2.31
N LYS A 121 12.89 -9.20 1.30
CA LYS A 121 13.45 -9.31 -0.04
C LYS A 121 14.82 -8.65 -0.09
N LYS A 122 15.83 -9.43 -0.44
CA LYS A 122 17.21 -8.94 -0.66
C LYS A 122 17.28 -8.16 -1.97
N GLU A 123 17.16 -6.85 -1.88
CA GLU A 123 17.24 -5.89 -2.99
C GLU A 123 17.93 -4.60 -2.49
N LYS A 124 18.15 -3.60 -3.36
CA LYS A 124 18.88 -2.35 -3.03
C LYS A 124 18.44 -1.71 -1.69
N ASN A 125 17.16 -1.77 -1.37
CA ASN A 125 16.60 -1.17 -0.15
C ASN A 125 16.33 -2.22 0.95
N TYR A 126 17.07 -3.32 0.98
CA TYR A 126 16.90 -4.36 1.98
C TYR A 126 17.27 -3.86 3.37
N LEU A 127 16.35 -3.97 4.29
CA LEU A 127 16.52 -3.58 5.70
C LEU A 127 16.80 -4.79 6.61
N GLY A 128 16.20 -5.94 6.30
CA GLY A 128 16.14 -7.04 7.25
C GLY A 128 15.23 -6.73 8.44
N PHE A 129 15.03 -7.71 9.31
CA PHE A 129 14.09 -7.63 10.42
C PHE A 129 14.47 -6.55 11.44
N TYR A 130 15.73 -6.51 11.87
CA TYR A 130 16.19 -5.59 12.93
C TYR A 130 16.20 -4.12 12.49
N LYS A 131 16.76 -3.82 11.32
CA LYS A 131 16.77 -2.45 10.80
C LYS A 131 15.35 -1.95 10.51
N PHE A 132 14.48 -2.83 9.98
CA PHE A 132 13.07 -2.53 9.79
C PHE A 132 12.40 -2.15 11.13
N ASN A 133 12.58 -2.98 12.18
CA ASN A 133 12.01 -2.72 13.50
C ASN A 133 12.48 -1.40 14.09
N ASN A 134 13.77 -1.10 13.99
CA ASN A 134 14.32 0.19 14.46
C ASN A 134 13.74 1.37 13.68
N LEU A 135 13.69 1.27 12.35
CA LEU A 135 13.14 2.31 11.49
C LEU A 135 11.63 2.55 11.76
N SER A 136 10.89 1.50 12.03
CA SER A 136 9.46 1.58 12.33
C SER A 136 9.16 2.38 13.61
N LYS A 137 10.06 2.39 14.58
CA LYS A 137 9.96 3.15 15.83
C LYS A 137 10.23 4.64 15.67
N MET A 138 10.83 5.06 14.54
CA MET A 138 11.20 6.46 14.27
C MET A 138 10.00 7.33 13.85
N THR A 139 8.80 6.80 13.84
CA THR A 139 7.59 7.53 13.46
C THR A 139 6.38 7.10 14.29
N LYS A 140 5.46 8.05 14.52
CA LYS A 140 4.15 7.78 15.15
C LYS A 140 3.08 7.33 14.15
N LYS A 141 3.41 7.26 12.85
CA LYS A 141 2.47 6.81 11.82
C LYS A 141 2.25 5.31 11.89
N LYS A 142 1.09 4.86 11.43
CA LYS A 142 0.78 3.43 11.32
C LYS A 142 1.70 2.76 10.31
N ILE A 143 2.39 1.71 10.71
CA ILE A 143 3.37 1.02 9.87
C ILE A 143 2.75 -0.21 9.20
N ILE A 144 3.06 -0.36 7.93
CA ILE A 144 2.73 -1.52 7.10
C ILE A 144 4.04 -2.14 6.63
N ALA A 145 4.26 -3.42 6.92
CA ALA A 145 5.44 -4.13 6.44
C ALA A 145 5.30 -4.47 4.96
N LEU A 146 6.37 -4.25 4.19
CA LEU A 146 6.41 -4.53 2.74
C LEU A 146 7.77 -5.12 2.35
N GLY A 147 7.76 -6.02 1.35
CA GLY A 147 8.95 -6.56 0.70
C GLY A 147 9.28 -8.00 1.09
N GLY A 148 9.01 -8.94 0.16
CA GLY A 148 9.37 -10.36 0.27
C GLY A 148 8.54 -11.16 1.29
N ILE A 149 7.35 -10.69 1.65
CA ILE A 149 6.46 -11.41 2.58
C ILE A 149 5.82 -12.59 1.85
N ASN A 150 5.94 -13.78 2.46
CA ASN A 150 5.43 -15.05 1.94
C ASN A 150 5.02 -15.99 3.11
N ASN A 151 4.54 -17.21 2.80
CA ASN A 151 4.07 -18.16 3.79
C ASN A 151 5.15 -18.58 4.79
N ASN A 152 6.43 -18.61 4.38
CA ASN A 152 7.52 -19.07 5.25
C ASN A 152 7.94 -18.02 6.29
N ASN A 153 7.69 -16.72 6.03
CA ASN A 153 8.15 -15.63 6.88
C ASN A 153 7.01 -14.80 7.51
N ILE A 154 5.75 -15.03 7.13
CA ILE A 154 4.60 -14.28 7.64
C ILE A 154 4.49 -14.31 9.17
N ARG A 155 4.87 -15.42 9.82
CA ARG A 155 4.84 -15.55 11.28
C ARG A 155 5.76 -14.54 11.97
N LYS A 156 6.90 -14.19 11.37
CA LYS A 156 7.85 -13.19 11.90
C LYS A 156 7.24 -11.78 11.97
N ILE A 157 6.27 -11.49 11.13
CA ILE A 157 5.56 -10.19 11.13
C ILE A 157 4.76 -9.97 12.41
N ASN A 158 4.24 -11.05 13.02
CA ASN A 158 3.47 -10.97 14.26
C ASN A 158 4.33 -10.53 15.47
N MET A 159 5.66 -10.61 15.35
CA MET A 159 6.61 -10.15 16.37
C MET A 159 6.87 -8.63 16.30
N LEU A 160 6.34 -7.95 15.29
CA LEU A 160 6.53 -6.52 15.07
C LEU A 160 5.31 -5.72 15.54
N ASN A 161 5.56 -4.54 16.08
CA ASN A 161 4.49 -3.59 16.38
C ASN A 161 4.09 -2.82 15.12
N ILE A 162 3.27 -3.47 14.27
CA ILE A 162 2.81 -2.92 13.00
C ILE A 162 1.30 -3.00 12.85
N SER A 163 0.74 -2.17 12.00
CA SER A 163 -0.71 -2.11 11.74
C SER A 163 -1.16 -3.04 10.60
N GLY A 164 -0.21 -3.60 9.84
CA GLY A 164 -0.54 -4.48 8.73
C GLY A 164 0.66 -4.84 7.87
N PHE A 165 0.39 -5.53 6.76
CA PHE A 165 1.41 -5.87 5.76
C PHE A 165 0.87 -5.77 4.34
N ALA A 166 1.80 -5.64 3.38
CA ALA A 166 1.51 -5.69 1.96
C ALA A 166 2.39 -6.76 1.29
N ALA A 167 1.80 -7.51 0.37
CA ALA A 167 2.49 -8.57 -0.33
C ALA A 167 1.98 -8.74 -1.76
N ILE A 168 2.78 -9.41 -2.59
CA ILE A 168 2.40 -9.90 -3.92
C ILE A 168 2.41 -11.42 -3.88
N ASP A 169 3.58 -12.02 -3.63
CA ASP A 169 3.78 -13.47 -3.68
C ASP A 169 2.92 -14.23 -2.67
N TYR A 170 2.73 -13.66 -1.48
CA TYR A 170 1.86 -14.24 -0.46
C TYR A 170 0.43 -14.42 -0.97
N PHE A 171 -0.12 -13.42 -1.66
CA PHE A 171 -1.49 -13.47 -2.16
C PHE A 171 -1.61 -14.22 -3.48
N ASN A 172 -0.59 -14.23 -4.33
CA ASN A 172 -0.57 -15.00 -5.58
C ASN A 172 -0.59 -16.52 -5.34
N LYS A 173 -0.03 -16.98 -4.22
CA LYS A 173 0.04 -18.41 -3.85
C LYS A 173 -1.15 -18.90 -3.04
N LEU A 174 -2.06 -18.01 -2.62
CA LEU A 174 -3.33 -18.42 -2.01
C LEU A 174 -4.27 -18.89 -3.14
N LYS A 175 -4.31 -20.21 -3.35
CA LYS A 175 -5.23 -20.89 -4.26
C LYS A 175 -6.60 -21.07 -3.62
#